data_48fcb099a18149dfadaf50cf7bc5d4fb
#
_entry.id   48fcb099a18149dfadaf50cf7bc5d4fb
#
_cell.length_a   1.000
_cell.length_b   1.000
_cell.length_c   1.000
_cell.angle_alpha   90.00
_cell.angle_beta   90.00
_cell.angle_gamma   90.00
#
_symmetry.space_group_name_H-M   'P 1'
#
loop_
_entity.id
_entity.type
_entity.pdbx_description
1 polymer ?
#
loop_
_entity_poly.entity_id
_entity_poly.type
_entity_poly.pdbx_seq_one_letter_code
_entity_poly.pdbx_strand_id
1 'polypeptide(L)'
;PYIDRIINEVQKLTQKGFIKEERIKEEKYQYIDELVTTINEYNDILALWIKMKQGSLSLNIETFELNELFELLRKGSRTFEMKRQSLEVQPTDIRVKADKALTLFMINTLAENARKYTPQGGMVKVYARQEEDYVEISVEDNGCGLSPEDVARIVGEKVYDSKAIGMSDAPDKEELRKNKGSGFGLMNCKGIIEKYRKTNDLFKVCLFNVESGLGKGSRFYFRLPAGIRKSVSVLLVVLSLCMSSCRHAVEQPASGEVLPDSLALLA
;
A
#
# COMPACT_ATOMS: atom_id res chain seq x y z
N PRO A 1 27.03 14.52 -0.55
CA PRO A 1 26.27 15.32 -1.57
C PRO A 1 25.08 16.08 -0.96
N TYR A 2 24.13 15.40 -0.22
CA TYR A 2 22.97 16.10 0.36
C TYR A 2 23.35 16.97 1.54
N ILE A 3 24.18 16.44 2.45
CA ILE A 3 24.71 17.17 3.61
C ILE A 3 25.46 18.42 3.16
N ASP A 4 26.30 18.32 2.14
CA ASP A 4 27.06 19.46 1.60
C ASP A 4 26.14 20.54 1.01
N ARG A 5 25.02 20.13 0.39
CA ARG A 5 24.01 21.08 -0.11
C ARG A 5 23.29 21.80 1.04
N ILE A 6 22.93 21.07 2.10
CA ILE A 6 22.34 21.68 3.31
C ILE A 6 23.32 22.70 3.92
N ILE A 7 24.58 22.30 4.12
CA ILE A 7 25.62 23.18 4.68
C ILE A 7 25.75 24.44 3.84
N ASN A 8 25.83 24.31 2.51
CA ASN A 8 25.92 25.45 1.59
C ASN A 8 24.70 26.38 1.67
N GLU A 9 23.47 25.82 1.73
CA GLU A 9 22.25 26.64 1.80
C GLU A 9 22.12 27.32 3.17
N VAL A 10 22.47 26.64 4.26
CA VAL A 10 22.51 27.23 5.61
C VAL A 10 23.55 28.35 5.68
N GLN A 11 24.75 28.17 5.11
CA GLN A 11 25.78 29.21 5.07
C GLN A 11 25.31 30.45 4.27
N LYS A 12 24.60 30.27 3.17
CA LYS A 12 24.01 31.38 2.40
C LYS A 12 22.93 32.12 3.20
N LEU A 13 22.14 31.43 4.03
CA LEU A 13 21.13 32.04 4.90
C LEU A 13 21.76 32.84 6.04
N THR A 14 22.89 32.38 6.57
CA THR A 14 23.56 33.01 7.73
C THR A 14 24.48 34.18 7.34
N GLN A 15 24.87 34.32 6.07
CA GLN A 15 25.67 35.46 5.61
C GLN A 15 24.84 36.75 5.66
N LYS A 16 25.21 37.66 6.57
CA LYS A 16 24.58 38.97 6.73
C LYS A 16 24.60 39.73 5.42
N GLY A 17 23.42 40.03 4.89
CA GLY A 17 23.21 40.87 3.70
C GLY A 17 22.91 40.19 2.39
N PHE A 18 22.92 38.85 2.33
CA PHE A 18 22.75 38.10 1.08
C PHE A 18 21.29 37.93 0.65
N ILE A 19 20.32 38.00 1.57
CA ILE A 19 18.90 37.82 1.25
C ILE A 19 18.10 38.96 1.86
N LYS A 20 17.66 39.89 1.03
CA LYS A 20 16.80 41.02 1.41
C LYS A 20 15.30 40.69 1.34
N GLU A 21 14.92 39.67 0.58
CA GLU A 21 13.52 39.31 0.37
C GLU A 21 13.12 38.10 1.25
N GLU A 22 12.10 38.30 2.06
CA GLU A 22 11.50 37.29 2.94
C GLU A 22 11.10 36.01 2.16
N ARG A 23 10.57 36.19 0.94
CA ARG A 23 10.17 35.07 0.06
C ARG A 23 11.33 34.17 -0.33
N ILE A 24 12.51 34.71 -0.63
CA ILE A 24 13.70 33.92 -1.00
C ILE A 24 14.21 33.15 0.22
N LYS A 25 14.08 33.71 1.43
CA LYS A 25 14.38 33.01 2.67
C LYS A 25 13.48 31.79 2.86
N GLU A 26 12.16 31.97 2.70
CA GLU A 26 11.18 30.91 2.85
C GLU A 26 11.41 29.78 1.86
N GLU A 27 11.64 30.08 0.58
CA GLU A 27 11.97 29.09 -0.45
C GLU A 27 13.23 28.28 -0.09
N LYS A 28 14.24 28.91 0.51
CA LYS A 28 15.46 28.22 0.95
C LYS A 28 15.24 27.36 2.20
N TYR A 29 14.43 27.81 3.16
CA TYR A 29 14.07 26.98 4.29
C TYR A 29 13.28 25.73 3.86
N GLN A 30 12.33 25.89 2.95
CA GLN A 30 11.60 24.78 2.36
C GLN A 30 12.53 23.79 1.65
N TYR A 31 13.48 24.29 0.87
CA TYR A 31 14.47 23.43 0.20
C TYR A 31 15.37 22.68 1.19
N ILE A 32 15.80 23.32 2.28
CA ILE A 32 16.57 22.67 3.33
C ILE A 32 15.73 21.57 4.03
N ASP A 33 14.49 21.87 4.34
CA ASP A 33 13.56 20.90 4.95
C ASP A 33 13.34 19.68 4.05
N GLU A 34 13.15 19.88 2.75
CA GLU A 34 13.10 18.78 1.77
C GLU A 34 14.38 17.94 1.76
N LEU A 35 15.55 18.56 1.84
CA LEU A 35 16.83 17.86 1.88
C LEU A 35 17.00 17.06 3.15
N VAL A 36 16.61 17.60 4.31
CA VAL A 36 16.65 16.92 5.62
C VAL A 36 15.69 15.73 5.63
N THR A 37 14.48 15.95 5.16
CA THR A 37 13.47 14.88 5.01
C THR A 37 14.00 13.75 4.13
N THR A 38 14.57 14.08 2.99
CA THR A 38 15.17 13.10 2.07
C THR A 38 16.31 12.30 2.74
N ILE A 39 17.16 12.95 3.54
CA ILE A 39 18.24 12.26 4.28
C ILE A 39 17.67 11.29 5.30
N ASN A 40 16.66 11.70 6.06
CA ASN A 40 16.01 10.85 7.05
C ASN A 40 15.37 9.61 6.39
N GLU A 41 14.66 9.80 5.28
CA GLU A 41 14.10 8.69 4.50
C GLU A 41 15.19 7.71 4.02
N TYR A 42 16.31 8.19 3.52
CA TYR A 42 17.43 7.33 3.13
C TYR A 42 18.05 6.59 4.31
N ASN A 43 18.14 7.22 5.47
CA ASN A 43 18.66 6.59 6.68
C ASN A 43 17.74 5.44 7.14
N ASP A 44 16.42 5.65 7.14
CA ASP A 44 15.44 4.63 7.51
C ASP A 44 15.46 3.46 6.51
N ILE A 45 15.50 3.76 5.22
CA ILE A 45 15.63 2.78 4.15
C ILE A 45 16.91 1.95 4.32
N LEU A 46 18.03 2.61 4.59
CA LEU A 46 19.32 1.95 4.78
C LEU A 46 19.35 1.08 6.04
N ALA A 47 18.80 1.59 7.15
CA ALA A 47 18.71 0.85 8.40
C ALA A 47 17.86 -0.43 8.23
N LEU A 48 16.75 -0.33 7.54
CA LEU A 48 15.90 -1.48 7.22
C LEU A 48 16.63 -2.48 6.31
N TRP A 49 17.34 -1.99 5.29
CA TRP A 49 18.13 -2.83 4.39
C TRP A 49 19.23 -3.60 5.13
N ILE A 50 19.95 -2.93 6.05
CA ILE A 50 20.97 -3.57 6.88
C ILE A 50 20.35 -4.69 7.72
N LYS A 51 19.24 -4.43 8.41
CA LYS A 51 18.51 -5.44 9.20
C LYS A 51 18.09 -6.64 8.36
N MET A 52 17.60 -6.41 7.14
CA MET A 52 17.24 -7.49 6.22
C MET A 52 18.46 -8.30 5.78
N LYS A 53 19.58 -7.65 5.41
CA LYS A 53 20.83 -8.30 5.02
C LYS A 53 21.42 -9.16 6.12
N GLN A 54 21.39 -8.68 7.35
CA GLN A 54 21.86 -9.40 8.52
C GLN A 54 20.91 -10.51 8.99
N GLY A 55 19.74 -10.62 8.38
CA GLY A 55 18.69 -11.55 8.83
C GLY A 55 18.05 -11.17 10.19
N SER A 56 18.44 -10.02 10.75
CA SER A 56 18.01 -9.54 12.07
C SER A 56 16.65 -8.84 12.08
N LEU A 57 16.00 -8.69 10.92
CA LEU A 57 14.65 -8.12 10.85
C LEU A 57 13.66 -9.06 11.55
N SER A 58 13.14 -8.65 12.69
CA SER A 58 12.01 -9.29 13.36
C SER A 58 10.69 -8.68 12.90
N LEU A 59 9.64 -9.50 12.75
CA LEU A 59 8.30 -9.04 12.39
C LEU A 59 7.46 -8.98 13.66
N ASN A 60 6.85 -7.83 13.92
CA ASN A 60 5.85 -7.66 14.98
C ASN A 60 4.45 -7.82 14.36
N ILE A 61 3.95 -9.06 14.31
CA ILE A 61 2.68 -9.40 13.66
C ILE A 61 1.51 -9.09 14.59
N GLU A 62 0.67 -8.19 14.17
CA GLU A 62 -0.58 -7.82 14.84
C GLU A 62 -1.74 -7.71 13.86
N THR A 63 -2.97 -7.66 14.36
CA THR A 63 -4.16 -7.37 13.55
C THR A 63 -4.59 -5.94 13.81
N PHE A 64 -4.63 -5.11 12.77
CA PHE A 64 -4.96 -3.68 12.89
C PHE A 64 -5.89 -3.23 11.76
N GLU A 65 -6.51 -2.07 11.95
CA GLU A 65 -7.36 -1.41 10.96
C GLU A 65 -6.48 -0.66 9.96
N LEU A 66 -6.62 -0.98 8.68
CA LEU A 66 -5.81 -0.36 7.64
C LEU A 66 -6.07 1.14 7.51
N ASN A 67 -7.28 1.58 7.85
CA ASN A 67 -7.63 3.00 7.81
C ASN A 67 -6.77 3.87 8.74
N GLU A 68 -6.26 3.32 9.84
CA GLU A 68 -5.32 4.05 10.71
C GLU A 68 -4.06 4.50 9.94
N LEU A 69 -3.52 3.64 9.06
CA LEU A 69 -2.37 3.97 8.22
C LEU A 69 -2.75 4.93 7.09
N PHE A 70 -3.95 4.77 6.54
CA PHE A 70 -4.46 5.66 5.50
C PHE A 70 -4.68 7.08 6.02
N GLU A 71 -5.10 7.24 7.29
CA GLU A 71 -5.19 8.56 7.92
C GLU A 71 -3.81 9.21 8.12
N LEU A 72 -2.78 8.43 8.46
CA LEU A 72 -1.42 8.95 8.55
C LEU A 72 -0.93 9.47 7.18
N LEU A 73 -1.22 8.72 6.11
CA LEU A 73 -0.88 9.16 4.75
C LEU A 73 -1.65 10.43 4.34
N ARG A 74 -2.95 10.54 4.67
CA ARG A 74 -3.75 11.76 4.41
C ARG A 74 -3.16 12.99 5.08
N LYS A 75 -2.68 12.86 6.33
CA LYS A 75 -2.02 13.97 7.04
C LYS A 75 -0.76 14.45 6.33
N GLY A 76 -0.09 13.57 5.58
CA GLY A 76 1.09 13.89 4.76
C GLY A 76 0.76 14.46 3.36
N SER A 77 -0.51 14.72 3.03
CA SER A 77 -0.94 15.16 1.68
C SER A 77 -0.32 16.48 1.20
N ARG A 78 0.14 17.32 2.14
CA ARG A 78 0.74 18.63 1.82
C ARG A 78 1.89 18.54 0.81
N THR A 79 2.68 17.47 0.82
CA THR A 79 3.78 17.26 -0.13
C THR A 79 3.30 17.07 -1.56
N PHE A 80 2.11 16.48 -1.75
CA PHE A 80 1.44 16.37 -3.06
C PHE A 80 0.86 17.70 -3.51
N GLU A 81 0.23 18.44 -2.61
CA GLU A 81 -0.33 19.77 -2.89
C GLU A 81 0.75 20.76 -3.35
N MET A 82 1.93 20.75 -2.73
CA MET A 82 3.09 21.56 -3.14
C MET A 82 3.51 21.28 -4.58
N LYS A 83 3.37 20.04 -5.05
CA LYS A 83 3.57 19.66 -6.45
C LYS A 83 2.34 19.88 -7.34
N ARG A 84 1.26 20.44 -6.81
CA ARG A 84 -0.04 20.57 -7.50
C ARG A 84 -0.57 19.24 -8.00
N GLN A 85 -0.36 18.18 -7.22
CA GLN A 85 -0.90 16.85 -7.44
C GLN A 85 -2.06 16.60 -6.48
N SER A 86 -3.01 15.75 -6.85
CA SER A 86 -4.06 15.30 -5.96
C SER A 86 -3.71 13.93 -5.36
N LEU A 87 -3.90 13.79 -4.05
CA LEU A 87 -3.82 12.51 -3.36
C LEU A 87 -5.23 12.09 -2.92
N GLU A 88 -5.73 11.01 -3.49
CA GLU A 88 -6.99 10.38 -3.10
C GLU A 88 -6.70 9.10 -2.29
N VAL A 89 -7.04 9.11 -1.01
CA VAL A 89 -6.92 7.93 -0.15
C VAL A 89 -8.33 7.45 0.20
N GLN A 90 -8.73 6.29 -0.31
CA GLN A 90 -10.06 5.73 -0.05
C GLN A 90 -10.18 5.24 1.39
N PRO A 91 -11.19 5.66 2.15
CA PRO A 91 -11.44 5.13 3.48
C PRO A 91 -11.80 3.63 3.40
N THR A 92 -11.45 2.88 4.45
CA THR A 92 -11.70 1.43 4.49
C THR A 92 -11.90 0.94 5.93
N ASP A 93 -12.72 -0.08 6.12
CA ASP A 93 -12.92 -0.82 7.35
C ASP A 93 -12.11 -2.15 7.40
N ILE A 94 -11.28 -2.36 6.38
CA ILE A 94 -10.51 -3.59 6.21
C ILE A 94 -9.46 -3.70 7.32
N ARG A 95 -9.34 -4.92 7.88
CA ARG A 95 -8.29 -5.28 8.83
C ARG A 95 -7.28 -6.21 8.18
N VAL A 96 -6.01 -6.01 8.50
CA VAL A 96 -4.89 -6.83 8.02
C VAL A 96 -4.15 -7.45 9.20
N LYS A 97 -3.51 -8.62 8.96
CA LYS A 97 -2.63 -9.26 9.93
C LYS A 97 -1.19 -9.17 9.43
N ALA A 98 -0.43 -8.20 9.97
CA ALA A 98 0.91 -7.89 9.51
C ALA A 98 1.68 -7.07 10.57
N ASP A 99 2.90 -6.69 10.25
CA ASP A 99 3.65 -5.67 10.99
C ASP A 99 3.17 -4.28 10.56
N LYS A 100 2.61 -3.53 11.50
CA LYS A 100 1.98 -2.22 11.22
C LYS A 100 2.99 -1.19 10.71
N ALA A 101 4.19 -1.16 11.31
CA ALA A 101 5.24 -0.21 10.94
C ALA A 101 5.78 -0.51 9.54
N LEU A 102 6.04 -1.78 9.21
CA LEU A 102 6.50 -2.18 7.88
C LEU A 102 5.41 -1.99 6.81
N THR A 103 4.14 -2.17 7.17
CA THR A 103 3.02 -1.89 6.27
C THR A 103 2.95 -0.40 5.93
N LEU A 104 3.05 0.48 6.94
CA LEU A 104 3.10 1.93 6.74
C LEU A 104 4.31 2.33 5.88
N PHE A 105 5.49 1.76 6.15
CA PHE A 105 6.68 1.98 5.36
C PHE A 105 6.46 1.64 3.87
N MET A 106 5.85 0.49 3.57
CA MET A 106 5.54 0.09 2.18
C MET A 106 4.57 1.06 1.52
N ILE A 107 3.49 1.46 2.20
CA ILE A 107 2.51 2.42 1.68
C ILE A 107 3.18 3.75 1.35
N ASN A 108 3.95 4.31 2.30
CA ASN A 108 4.65 5.58 2.11
C ASN A 108 5.67 5.50 0.96
N THR A 109 6.43 4.41 0.88
CA THR A 109 7.39 4.19 -0.21
C THR A 109 6.72 4.21 -1.58
N LEU A 110 5.57 3.55 -1.71
CA LEU A 110 4.82 3.51 -2.97
C LEU A 110 4.18 4.88 -3.28
N ALA A 111 3.64 5.56 -2.27
CA ALA A 111 3.03 6.89 -2.43
C ALA A 111 4.08 7.94 -2.85
N GLU A 112 5.28 7.92 -2.24
CA GLU A 112 6.39 8.80 -2.62
C GLU A 112 6.90 8.51 -4.04
N ASN A 113 6.99 7.24 -4.44
CA ASN A 113 7.30 6.89 -5.82
C ASN A 113 6.24 7.44 -6.79
N ALA A 114 4.96 7.24 -6.49
CA ALA A 114 3.87 7.79 -7.29
C ALA A 114 3.98 9.32 -7.38
N ARG A 115 4.16 10.02 -6.24
CA ARG A 115 4.37 11.48 -6.19
C ARG A 115 5.53 11.93 -7.08
N LYS A 116 6.63 11.18 -7.07
CA LYS A 116 7.84 11.51 -7.83
C LYS A 116 7.61 11.46 -9.34
N TYR A 117 6.90 10.45 -9.82
CA TYR A 117 6.75 10.17 -11.25
C TYR A 117 5.43 10.68 -11.85
N THR A 118 4.55 11.22 -11.04
CA THR A 118 3.34 11.91 -11.48
C THR A 118 3.65 13.37 -11.82
N PRO A 119 3.19 13.90 -12.97
CA PRO A 119 3.37 15.30 -13.34
C PRO A 119 2.51 16.24 -12.48
N GLN A 120 2.74 17.54 -12.60
CA GLN A 120 1.84 18.55 -12.03
C GLN A 120 0.43 18.39 -12.61
N GLY A 121 -0.59 18.54 -11.78
CA GLY A 121 -2.00 18.31 -12.15
C GLY A 121 -2.38 16.83 -12.18
N GLY A 122 -1.45 15.92 -11.93
CA GLY A 122 -1.73 14.50 -11.89
C GLY A 122 -2.34 14.05 -10.57
N MET A 123 -2.71 12.77 -10.51
CA MET A 123 -3.43 12.16 -9.40
C MET A 123 -2.73 10.89 -8.92
N VAL A 124 -2.68 10.73 -7.61
CA VAL A 124 -2.26 9.50 -6.93
C VAL A 124 -3.42 8.99 -6.09
N LYS A 125 -3.76 7.72 -6.25
CA LYS A 125 -4.86 7.05 -5.58
C LYS A 125 -4.35 5.90 -4.72
N VAL A 126 -4.79 5.84 -3.46
CA VAL A 126 -4.46 4.76 -2.53
C VAL A 126 -5.74 4.10 -2.05
N TYR A 127 -5.81 2.78 -2.20
CA TYR A 127 -6.99 2.03 -1.84
C TYR A 127 -6.64 0.58 -1.47
N ALA A 128 -7.58 -0.11 -0.85
CA ALA A 128 -7.46 -1.51 -0.53
C ALA A 128 -8.68 -2.31 -1.00
N ARG A 129 -8.45 -3.57 -1.35
CA ARG A 129 -9.49 -4.55 -1.66
C ARG A 129 -9.26 -5.80 -0.84
N GLN A 130 -10.31 -6.31 -0.23
CA GLN A 130 -10.24 -7.55 0.52
C GLN A 130 -10.83 -8.69 -0.29
N GLU A 131 -10.02 -9.72 -0.45
CA GLU A 131 -10.40 -11.04 -0.94
C GLU A 131 -10.59 -12.00 0.26
N GLU A 132 -10.84 -13.28 0.00
CA GLU A 132 -11.12 -14.27 1.04
C GLU A 132 -9.98 -14.39 2.06
N ASP A 133 -8.75 -14.57 1.59
CA ASP A 133 -7.57 -14.85 2.42
C ASP A 133 -6.60 -13.69 2.55
N TYR A 134 -6.70 -12.68 1.67
CA TYR A 134 -5.76 -11.57 1.64
C TYR A 134 -6.43 -10.21 1.41
N VAL A 135 -5.69 -9.19 1.73
CA VAL A 135 -5.99 -7.79 1.40
C VAL A 135 -4.93 -7.31 0.41
N GLU A 136 -5.36 -6.78 -0.71
CA GLU A 136 -4.50 -6.09 -1.68
C GLU A 136 -4.55 -4.60 -1.44
N ILE A 137 -3.39 -4.00 -1.17
CA ILE A 137 -3.19 -2.56 -0.95
C ILE A 137 -2.52 -2.01 -2.18
N SER A 138 -3.13 -1.02 -2.82
CA SER A 138 -2.71 -0.45 -4.11
C SER A 138 -2.42 1.03 -4.00
N VAL A 139 -1.36 1.45 -4.66
CA VAL A 139 -1.04 2.85 -4.97
C VAL A 139 -1.00 2.97 -6.48
N GLU A 140 -1.89 3.78 -7.02
CA GLU A 140 -2.08 4.00 -8.45
C GLU A 140 -1.81 5.46 -8.80
N ASP A 141 -1.08 5.69 -9.88
CA ASP A 141 -0.77 7.01 -10.39
C ASP A 141 -1.09 7.12 -11.89
N ASN A 142 -1.35 8.33 -12.35
CA ASN A 142 -1.50 8.65 -13.77
C ASN A 142 -0.24 9.31 -14.36
N GLY A 143 0.94 8.90 -13.88
CA GLY A 143 2.23 9.41 -14.31
C GLY A 143 2.72 8.87 -15.65
N CYS A 144 4.03 8.94 -15.86
CA CYS A 144 4.66 8.51 -17.12
C CYS A 144 4.58 7.01 -17.40
N GLY A 145 4.27 6.20 -16.38
CA GLY A 145 4.28 4.74 -16.49
C GLY A 145 5.70 4.15 -16.67
N LEU A 146 5.74 2.84 -16.87
CA LEU A 146 6.96 2.04 -17.00
C LEU A 146 6.96 1.29 -18.33
N SER A 147 8.15 1.04 -18.85
CA SER A 147 8.32 0.13 -20.00
C SER A 147 8.10 -1.34 -19.57
N PRO A 148 7.76 -2.25 -20.49
CA PRO A 148 7.65 -3.68 -20.18
C PRO A 148 8.95 -4.24 -19.59
N GLU A 149 10.10 -3.77 -20.04
CA GLU A 149 11.42 -4.16 -19.54
C GLU A 149 11.63 -3.72 -18.09
N ASP A 150 11.22 -2.48 -17.75
CA ASP A 150 11.31 -1.98 -16.39
C ASP A 150 10.35 -2.72 -15.45
N VAL A 151 9.13 -3.02 -15.90
CA VAL A 151 8.19 -3.86 -15.16
C VAL A 151 8.78 -5.24 -14.90
N ALA A 152 9.30 -5.90 -15.94
CA ALA A 152 9.93 -7.22 -15.82
C ALA A 152 11.12 -7.20 -14.85
N ARG A 153 11.93 -6.14 -14.90
CA ARG A 153 13.04 -5.94 -13.97
C ARG A 153 12.56 -5.76 -12.53
N ILE A 154 11.60 -4.87 -12.28
CA ILE A 154 11.06 -4.64 -10.94
C ILE A 154 10.46 -5.91 -10.36
N VAL A 155 9.73 -6.71 -11.13
CA VAL A 155 9.13 -7.95 -10.67
C VAL A 155 10.16 -9.08 -10.53
N GLY A 156 11.07 -9.21 -11.50
CA GLY A 156 12.00 -10.36 -11.65
C GLY A 156 13.31 -10.24 -10.87
N GLU A 157 13.78 -9.03 -10.50
CA GLU A 157 15.06 -8.86 -9.82
C GLU A 157 15.05 -9.49 -8.42
N LYS A 158 16.09 -10.28 -8.13
CA LYS A 158 16.35 -10.77 -6.77
C LYS A 158 16.66 -9.58 -5.86
N VAL A 159 16.04 -9.56 -4.70
CA VAL A 159 16.09 -8.45 -3.71
C VAL A 159 17.52 -8.03 -3.31
N TYR A 160 18.52 -8.81 -3.63
CA TYR A 160 19.89 -8.63 -3.15
C TYR A 160 20.97 -8.70 -4.23
N ASP A 161 20.63 -8.47 -5.50
CA ASP A 161 21.67 -8.37 -6.52
C ASP A 161 22.37 -7.02 -6.41
N SER A 162 23.65 -7.03 -5.99
CA SER A 162 24.47 -5.83 -5.83
C SER A 162 24.70 -5.09 -7.15
N LYS A 163 24.52 -5.73 -8.29
CA LYS A 163 24.62 -5.14 -9.64
C LYS A 163 23.39 -4.29 -9.98
N ALA A 164 22.24 -4.58 -9.37
CA ALA A 164 21.01 -3.80 -9.54
C ALA A 164 21.03 -2.46 -8.77
N ILE A 165 21.96 -2.28 -7.84
CA ILE A 165 22.08 -1.10 -6.95
C ILE A 165 22.78 0.07 -7.64
N GLY A 166 22.91 0.11 -8.95
CA GLY A 166 23.42 1.31 -9.64
C GLY A 166 24.86 1.70 -9.30
N MET A 167 25.68 0.79 -8.79
CA MET A 167 27.12 0.93 -8.65
C MET A 167 27.89 0.43 -9.90
N SER A 168 27.25 0.37 -11.07
CA SER A 168 27.99 0.17 -12.29
C SER A 168 28.60 1.54 -12.69
N ASP A 169 29.92 1.60 -12.64
CA ASP A 169 30.77 2.64 -13.20
C ASP A 169 30.58 2.75 -14.72
N ALA A 170 29.50 3.39 -15.15
CA ALA A 170 29.35 3.83 -16.54
C ALA A 170 29.38 5.37 -16.55
N PRO A 171 30.41 5.98 -17.17
CA PRO A 171 30.59 7.43 -17.16
C PRO A 171 29.80 8.08 -18.23
N ASP A 172 28.58 8.09 -18.41
CA ASP A 172 27.87 9.00 -19.30
C ASP A 172 26.35 8.87 -19.15
N LYS A 173 25.80 9.75 -18.36
CA LYS A 173 24.41 10.26 -18.44
C LYS A 173 24.05 11.02 -17.16
N GLU A 174 24.65 12.18 -16.99
CA GLU A 174 24.43 13.06 -15.83
C GLU A 174 22.97 13.57 -15.74
N GLU A 175 22.27 13.71 -16.86
CA GLU A 175 20.85 14.11 -16.88
C GLU A 175 19.89 12.98 -16.46
N LEU A 176 20.20 11.73 -16.75
CA LEU A 176 19.40 10.57 -16.31
C LEU A 176 19.59 10.24 -14.81
N ARG A 177 20.70 10.71 -14.20
CA ARG A 177 20.96 10.54 -12.76
C ARG A 177 20.11 11.47 -11.88
N LYS A 178 19.68 12.61 -12.37
CA LYS A 178 18.88 13.57 -11.58
C LYS A 178 17.47 13.09 -11.25
N ASN A 179 16.94 12.14 -12.01
CA ASN A 179 15.59 11.60 -11.82
C ASN A 179 15.50 10.11 -11.45
N LYS A 180 16.62 9.38 -11.42
CA LYS A 180 16.61 7.99 -10.96
C LYS A 180 16.64 7.98 -9.43
N GLY A 181 15.52 7.57 -8.81
CA GLY A 181 15.51 7.15 -7.41
C GLY A 181 16.49 6.00 -7.21
N SER A 182 17.00 5.85 -5.98
CA SER A 182 17.99 4.83 -5.63
C SER A 182 17.54 3.38 -5.87
N GLY A 183 16.28 3.13 -6.19
CA GLY A 183 15.69 1.79 -6.30
C GLY A 183 15.54 1.03 -4.97
N PHE A 184 16.18 1.53 -3.91
CA PHE A 184 16.18 0.88 -2.60
C PHE A 184 14.80 0.74 -1.97
N GLY A 185 13.90 1.70 -2.17
CA GLY A 185 12.56 1.67 -1.59
C GLY A 185 11.75 0.45 -2.05
N LEU A 186 11.65 0.25 -3.37
CA LEU A 186 10.93 -0.89 -3.95
C LEU A 186 11.61 -2.22 -3.59
N MET A 187 12.94 -2.25 -3.56
CA MET A 187 13.69 -3.42 -3.15
C MET A 187 13.41 -3.79 -1.68
N ASN A 188 13.28 -2.81 -0.79
CA ASN A 188 12.89 -3.05 0.59
C ASN A 188 11.46 -3.58 0.69
N CYS A 189 10.51 -3.04 -0.07
CA CYS A 189 9.14 -3.58 -0.13
C CYS A 189 9.15 -5.06 -0.52
N LYS A 190 9.89 -5.43 -1.56
CA LYS A 190 10.06 -6.84 -1.97
C LYS A 190 10.69 -7.68 -0.86
N GLY A 191 11.74 -7.19 -0.21
CA GLY A 191 12.43 -7.88 0.89
C GLY A 191 11.52 -8.13 2.09
N ILE A 192 10.68 -7.16 2.45
CA ILE A 192 9.66 -7.31 3.49
C ILE A 192 8.67 -8.42 3.11
N ILE A 193 8.17 -8.40 1.90
CA ILE A 193 7.23 -9.42 1.39
C ILE A 193 7.87 -10.81 1.39
N GLU A 194 9.12 -10.94 0.95
CA GLU A 194 9.85 -12.21 1.01
C GLU A 194 10.07 -12.69 2.45
N LYS A 195 10.34 -11.77 3.38
CA LYS A 195 10.45 -12.10 4.80
C LYS A 195 9.13 -12.63 5.36
N TYR A 196 8.00 -11.98 5.03
CA TYR A 196 6.66 -12.48 5.39
C TYR A 196 6.45 -13.90 4.89
N ARG A 197 6.68 -14.16 3.60
CA ARG A 197 6.45 -15.48 2.96
C ARG A 197 7.24 -16.62 3.60
N LYS A 198 8.37 -16.30 4.25
CA LYS A 198 9.23 -17.27 4.96
C LYS A 198 8.82 -17.50 6.40
N THR A 199 7.83 -16.76 6.93
CA THR A 199 7.45 -16.83 8.35
C THR A 199 6.58 -18.05 8.63
N ASN A 200 5.48 -18.21 7.93
CA ASN A 200 4.58 -19.38 8.02
C ASN A 200 3.59 -19.40 6.83
N ASP A 201 2.74 -20.42 6.79
CA ASP A 201 1.82 -20.64 5.66
C ASP A 201 0.79 -19.54 5.48
N LEU A 202 0.37 -18.86 6.54
CA LEU A 202 -0.57 -17.74 6.48
C LEU A 202 -0.04 -16.62 5.56
N PHE A 203 1.29 -16.40 5.55
CA PHE A 203 1.92 -15.34 4.77
C PHE A 203 2.31 -15.76 3.35
N LYS A 204 1.98 -16.97 2.90
CA LYS A 204 2.20 -17.37 1.50
C LYS A 204 1.39 -16.54 0.50
N VAL A 205 0.29 -15.93 0.94
CA VAL A 205 -0.53 -15.00 0.15
C VAL A 205 0.17 -13.67 -0.13
N CYS A 206 1.24 -13.33 0.62
CA CYS A 206 1.98 -12.08 0.44
C CYS A 206 2.61 -12.02 -0.94
N LEU A 207 2.40 -10.89 -1.61
CA LEU A 207 2.87 -10.61 -2.96
C LEU A 207 3.24 -9.14 -3.06
N PHE A 208 4.23 -8.82 -3.87
CA PHE A 208 4.50 -7.46 -4.36
C PHE A 208 4.52 -7.50 -5.88
N ASN A 209 3.80 -6.57 -6.52
CA ASN A 209 3.71 -6.52 -7.98
C ASN A 209 3.44 -5.11 -8.48
N VAL A 210 3.56 -4.91 -9.80
CA VAL A 210 3.28 -3.66 -10.51
C VAL A 210 2.58 -3.94 -11.84
N GLU A 211 1.59 -3.14 -12.13
CA GLU A 211 0.92 -3.03 -13.43
C GLU A 211 1.17 -1.63 -13.97
N SER A 212 1.72 -1.52 -15.16
CA SER A 212 2.07 -0.23 -15.73
C SER A 212 2.17 -0.30 -17.26
N GLY A 213 2.06 0.86 -17.89
CA GLY A 213 2.29 1.04 -19.32
C GLY A 213 2.72 2.47 -19.59
N LEU A 214 3.61 2.66 -20.56
CA LEU A 214 4.10 3.98 -20.94
C LEU A 214 2.95 4.94 -21.25
N GLY A 215 2.93 6.09 -20.60
CA GLY A 215 1.90 7.11 -20.72
C GLY A 215 0.56 6.77 -20.07
N LYS A 216 0.44 5.62 -19.39
CA LYS A 216 -0.82 5.17 -18.74
C LYS A 216 -0.75 5.21 -17.22
N GLY A 217 0.40 5.60 -16.65
CA GLY A 217 0.64 5.53 -15.21
C GLY A 217 1.03 4.15 -14.71
N SER A 218 1.04 3.99 -13.40
CA SER A 218 1.41 2.73 -12.75
C SER A 218 0.50 2.42 -11.57
N ARG A 219 0.26 1.13 -11.34
CA ARG A 219 -0.37 0.61 -10.14
C ARG A 219 0.60 -0.34 -9.46
N PHE A 220 1.20 0.10 -8.36
CA PHE A 220 1.97 -0.75 -7.47
C PHE A 220 1.06 -1.31 -6.40
N TYR A 221 1.20 -2.59 -6.08
CA TYR A 221 0.39 -3.21 -5.04
C TYR A 221 1.13 -4.32 -4.30
N PHE A 222 0.68 -4.55 -3.09
CA PHE A 222 1.14 -5.68 -2.31
C PHE A 222 -0.04 -6.33 -1.57
N ARG A 223 0.11 -7.62 -1.25
CA ARG A 223 -0.89 -8.42 -0.56
C ARG A 223 -0.39 -8.81 0.83
N LEU A 224 -1.27 -8.71 1.79
CA LEU A 224 -1.08 -9.15 3.18
C LEU A 224 -2.26 -10.04 3.58
N PRO A 225 -2.09 -10.95 4.58
CA PRO A 225 -3.19 -11.74 5.10
C PRO A 225 -4.34 -10.88 5.60
N ALA A 226 -5.58 -11.28 5.33
CA ALA A 226 -6.76 -10.64 5.90
C ALA A 226 -6.76 -10.82 7.43
N GLY A 227 -7.03 -9.73 8.15
CA GLY A 227 -7.12 -9.75 9.62
C GLY A 227 -8.38 -10.46 10.13
N ILE A 228 -9.44 -10.42 9.34
CA ILE A 228 -10.68 -11.18 9.54
C ILE A 228 -10.99 -11.80 8.18
N ARG A 229 -11.05 -13.12 8.14
CA ARG A 229 -11.51 -13.82 6.93
C ARG A 229 -12.96 -13.41 6.68
N LYS A 230 -13.30 -13.02 5.46
CA LYS A 230 -14.69 -12.98 5.02
C LYS A 230 -15.19 -14.43 5.01
N SER A 231 -15.67 -14.94 6.15
CA SER A 231 -16.51 -16.12 6.11
C SER A 231 -17.70 -15.77 5.23
N VAL A 232 -17.79 -16.35 4.06
CA VAL A 232 -19.06 -16.46 3.37
C VAL A 232 -19.96 -17.11 4.40
N SER A 233 -20.97 -16.38 4.88
CA SER A 233 -21.83 -16.86 5.95
C SER A 233 -22.58 -18.10 5.47
N VAL A 234 -21.96 -19.25 5.61
CA VAL A 234 -22.64 -20.55 5.57
C VAL A 234 -23.87 -20.49 6.48
N LEU A 235 -23.80 -19.71 7.56
CA LEU A 235 -24.92 -19.41 8.45
C LEU A 235 -26.07 -18.70 7.73
N LEU A 236 -25.83 -17.76 6.81
CA LEU A 236 -26.88 -17.09 6.03
C LEU A 236 -27.49 -18.03 4.97
N VAL A 237 -26.69 -18.90 4.37
CA VAL A 237 -27.17 -19.91 3.43
C VAL A 237 -27.97 -20.98 4.15
N VAL A 238 -27.53 -21.45 5.32
CA VAL A 238 -28.27 -22.42 6.15
C VAL A 238 -29.56 -21.80 6.69
N LEU A 239 -29.53 -20.55 7.18
CA LEU A 239 -30.75 -19.83 7.58
C LEU A 239 -31.72 -19.60 6.42
N SER A 240 -31.22 -19.27 5.23
CA SER A 240 -32.05 -19.15 4.03
C SER A 240 -32.69 -20.48 3.60
N LEU A 241 -31.94 -21.57 3.67
CA LEU A 241 -32.44 -22.92 3.39
C LEU A 241 -33.44 -23.40 4.47
N CYS A 242 -33.19 -23.12 5.75
CA CYS A 242 -34.13 -23.40 6.82
C CYS A 242 -35.43 -22.59 6.68
N MET A 243 -35.37 -21.33 6.33
CA MET A 243 -36.55 -20.49 6.09
C MET A 243 -37.35 -20.94 4.86
N SER A 244 -36.68 -21.45 3.81
CA SER A 244 -37.36 -22.07 2.66
C SER A 244 -38.05 -23.38 3.02
N SER A 245 -37.41 -24.21 3.83
CA SER A 245 -38.01 -25.48 4.31
C SER A 245 -39.19 -25.24 5.23
N CYS A 246 -39.16 -24.23 6.10
CA CYS A 246 -40.31 -23.86 6.93
C CYS A 246 -41.49 -23.31 6.14
N ARG A 247 -41.29 -22.65 5.00
CA ARG A 247 -42.39 -22.19 4.12
C ARG A 247 -43.09 -23.35 3.45
N HIS A 248 -42.41 -24.42 3.07
CA HIS A 248 -43.03 -25.59 2.48
C HIS A 248 -43.81 -26.49 3.48
N ALA A 249 -43.55 -26.33 4.79
CA ALA A 249 -44.27 -27.09 5.83
C ALA A 249 -45.62 -26.46 6.22
N VAL A 250 -45.93 -25.23 5.79
CA VAL A 250 -47.17 -24.50 6.12
C VAL A 250 -48.23 -24.61 5.05
N GLU A 251 -47.95 -25.17 3.87
CA GLU A 251 -48.89 -25.26 2.72
C GLU A 251 -49.48 -26.70 2.54
N GLN A 252 -49.60 -27.53 3.54
CA GLN A 252 -50.44 -28.72 3.43
C GLN A 252 -51.84 -28.41 4.01
N PRO A 253 -52.93 -28.44 3.21
CA PRO A 253 -54.27 -28.31 3.73
C PRO A 253 -54.67 -29.58 4.46
N ALA A 254 -55.17 -29.44 5.67
CA ALA A 254 -55.77 -30.50 6.45
C ALA A 254 -56.94 -31.12 5.63
N SER A 255 -56.76 -32.36 5.17
CA SER A 255 -57.85 -33.17 4.62
C SER A 255 -58.79 -33.48 5.76
N GLY A 256 -60.04 -32.96 5.64
CA GLY A 256 -61.12 -33.22 6.58
C GLY A 256 -61.51 -34.71 6.57
N GLU A 257 -61.42 -35.35 7.68
CA GLU A 257 -62.13 -36.60 7.96
C GLU A 257 -63.59 -36.29 8.23
N VAL A 258 -64.45 -36.79 7.37
CA VAL A 258 -65.93 -36.87 7.54
C VAL A 258 -66.19 -38.05 8.48
N LEU A 259 -66.71 -37.81 9.64
CA LEU A 259 -67.29 -38.84 10.52
C LEU A 259 -68.65 -39.29 9.98
N PRO A 260 -68.98 -40.58 9.89
CA PRO A 260 -70.29 -41.06 9.46
C PRO A 260 -71.31 -40.98 10.62
N ASP A 261 -72.41 -40.30 10.32
CA ASP A 261 -73.67 -40.41 11.08
C ASP A 261 -74.15 -41.84 11.10
N SER A 262 -74.22 -42.40 12.28
CA SER A 262 -75.10 -43.54 12.57
C SER A 262 -75.31 -43.67 14.06
N LEU A 263 -76.47 -43.19 14.52
CA LEU A 263 -77.22 -43.81 15.59
C LEU A 263 -78.52 -43.02 15.80
N ALA A 264 -79.45 -43.36 14.94
CA ALA A 264 -80.85 -43.29 15.31
C ALA A 264 -81.33 -44.75 15.58
N LEU A 265 -81.80 -44.99 16.77
CA LEU A 265 -82.80 -45.94 17.17
C LEU A 265 -82.50 -46.56 18.56
N LEU A 266 -83.28 -46.20 19.48
CA LEU A 266 -84.04 -46.99 20.45
C LEU A 266 -84.27 -46.25 21.76
N ALA A 267 -85.56 -46.11 21.96
CA ALA A 267 -86.36 -45.94 23.17
C ALA A 267 -86.47 -44.55 23.75
#